data_8c9e9a3a3dc575f18ca3ca617a521d79
#
_entry.id   8c9e9a3a3dc575f18ca3ca617a521d79
#
_cell.length_a   1.000
_cell.length_b   1.000
_cell.length_c   1.000
_cell.angle_alpha   90.00
_cell.angle_beta   90.00
_cell.angle_gamma   90.00
#
_symmetry.space_group_name_H-M   'P 1'
#
loop_
_entity.id
_entity.type
_entity.pdbx_description
1 polymer ?
#
loop_
_entity_poly.entity_id
_entity_poly.type
_entity_poly.pdbx_seq_one_letter_code
_entity_poly.pdbx_strand_id
1 'polypeptide(L)'
;MAQKHDKWYARIFSNPKIVEELILSFVHEEFVKDLDFSTVRKLNTRFIPISEKSRHADLVFEIKVNGKTAYIYLFIEFQSTVDRYMALRMARYQFEFYQEMQALSKSSKLNPSFSILLYNGNPKWTAPEKFSELLIESSIPKEYLPEFKYFKIAINEIPKRELVKLRNAVSAVFYIENSDLLDSGKNLKELVSLLKGVLKKDGGDIVRAIINRIYEVKGIKDECKELNTVEDLTEVGSMLETNVKLWEEKILEKGIEKGIEKRDIEIVTKMVENGINSADIRKMTGLSLAKVEQIKRKVKK
;
A
#
# COMPACT_ATOMS: atom_id res chain seq x y z
N MET A 1 -2.69 -12.08 -8.44
CA MET A 1 -3.01 -10.76 -7.85
C MET A 1 -1.75 -10.00 -7.43
N ALA A 2 -0.77 -10.59 -6.75
CA ALA A 2 0.45 -9.92 -6.32
C ALA A 2 1.19 -9.13 -7.43
N GLN A 3 1.48 -9.71 -8.58
CA GLN A 3 2.19 -9.03 -9.68
C GLN A 3 1.50 -7.76 -10.24
N LYS A 4 0.16 -7.64 -10.11
CA LYS A 4 -0.56 -6.42 -10.54
C LYS A 4 -0.41 -5.30 -9.51
N HIS A 5 -0.35 -5.64 -8.22
CA HIS A 5 -0.09 -4.71 -7.13
C HIS A 5 1.29 -4.08 -7.30
N ASP A 6 2.33 -4.90 -7.49
CA ASP A 6 3.73 -4.47 -7.64
C ASP A 6 3.89 -3.45 -8.78
N LYS A 7 3.28 -3.72 -9.94
CA LYS A 7 3.35 -2.83 -11.10
C LYS A 7 2.67 -1.48 -10.87
N TRP A 8 1.53 -1.47 -10.19
CA TRP A 8 0.82 -0.23 -9.91
C TRP A 8 1.61 0.66 -8.95
N TYR A 9 2.13 0.08 -7.86
CA TYR A 9 2.97 0.81 -6.92
C TYR A 9 4.26 1.33 -7.57
N ALA A 10 4.94 0.49 -8.34
CA ALA A 10 6.10 0.92 -9.11
C ALA A 10 5.79 2.09 -10.04
N ARG A 11 4.59 2.12 -10.65
CA ARG A 11 4.14 3.23 -11.49
C ARG A 11 3.89 4.49 -10.68
N ILE A 12 3.13 4.41 -9.58
CA ILE A 12 2.81 5.57 -8.73
C ILE A 12 4.07 6.16 -8.10
N PHE A 13 4.87 5.32 -7.43
CA PHE A 13 6.11 5.75 -6.79
C PHE A 13 7.26 6.03 -7.76
N SER A 14 7.08 5.82 -9.07
CA SER A 14 8.04 6.31 -10.09
C SER A 14 7.95 7.83 -10.30
N ASN A 15 6.90 8.48 -9.83
CA ASN A 15 6.74 9.92 -9.92
C ASN A 15 7.57 10.61 -8.82
N PRO A 16 8.53 11.49 -9.16
CA PRO A 16 9.35 12.21 -8.19
C PRO A 16 8.55 12.97 -7.12
N LYS A 17 7.42 13.57 -7.50
CA LYS A 17 6.54 14.29 -6.58
C LYS A 17 5.91 13.38 -5.52
N ILE A 18 5.55 12.15 -5.90
CA ILE A 18 5.04 11.15 -4.96
C ILE A 18 6.13 10.71 -3.97
N VAL A 19 7.38 10.61 -4.45
CA VAL A 19 8.52 10.29 -3.57
C VAL A 19 8.82 11.44 -2.62
N GLU A 20 8.77 12.69 -3.09
CA GLU A 20 8.85 13.88 -2.22
C GLU A 20 7.79 13.83 -1.12
N GLU A 21 6.51 13.61 -1.48
CA GLU A 21 5.43 13.50 -0.50
C GLU A 21 5.61 12.35 0.49
N LEU A 22 6.10 11.21 0.02
CA LEU A 22 6.40 10.05 0.87
C LEU A 22 7.46 10.43 1.91
N ILE A 23 8.56 11.02 1.47
CA ILE A 23 9.67 11.38 2.35
C ILE A 23 9.24 12.45 3.35
N LEU A 24 8.65 13.55 2.87
CA LEU A 24 8.21 14.65 3.74
C LEU A 24 7.13 14.25 4.74
N SER A 25 6.28 13.26 4.41
CA SER A 25 5.18 12.85 5.29
C SER A 25 5.59 11.80 6.32
N PHE A 26 6.57 10.94 6.01
CA PHE A 26 6.82 9.73 6.80
C PHE A 26 8.27 9.52 7.23
N VAL A 27 9.23 10.24 6.64
CA VAL A 27 10.64 10.13 7.03
C VAL A 27 11.01 11.28 7.95
N HIS A 28 11.09 10.99 9.26
CA HIS A 28 11.35 11.99 10.30
C HIS A 28 12.83 12.05 10.71
N GLU A 29 13.73 11.94 9.71
CA GLU A 29 15.18 12.03 9.92
C GLU A 29 15.66 13.46 9.65
N GLU A 30 16.67 13.93 10.39
CA GLU A 30 17.12 15.33 10.30
C GLU A 30 17.58 15.76 8.91
N PHE A 31 18.23 14.84 8.16
CA PHE A 31 18.76 15.16 6.82
C PHE A 31 17.67 15.46 5.78
N VAL A 32 16.38 15.14 6.06
CA VAL A 32 15.27 15.39 5.14
C VAL A 32 15.11 16.87 4.83
N LYS A 33 15.41 17.75 5.78
CA LYS A 33 15.40 19.21 5.60
C LYS A 33 16.48 19.72 4.63
N ASP A 34 17.52 18.93 4.40
CA ASP A 34 18.66 19.25 3.53
C ASP A 34 18.47 18.71 2.10
N LEU A 35 17.37 17.97 1.82
CA LEU A 35 17.06 17.42 0.51
C LEU A 35 16.55 18.50 -0.44
N ASP A 36 17.13 18.56 -1.63
CA ASP A 36 16.63 19.40 -2.73
C ASP A 36 15.73 18.58 -3.66
N PHE A 37 14.42 18.59 -3.37
CA PHE A 37 13.42 17.82 -4.12
C PHE A 37 13.27 18.29 -5.57
N SER A 38 13.71 19.50 -5.94
CA SER A 38 13.72 19.95 -7.33
C SER A 38 14.70 19.16 -8.21
N THR A 39 15.65 18.46 -7.59
CA THR A 39 16.67 17.66 -8.25
C THR A 39 16.35 16.18 -8.32
N VAL A 40 15.22 15.72 -7.75
CA VAL A 40 14.85 14.32 -7.74
C VAL A 40 14.66 13.79 -9.16
N ARG A 41 15.39 12.74 -9.47
CA ARG A 41 15.23 12.01 -10.72
C ARG A 41 15.30 10.51 -10.52
N LYS A 42 14.36 9.79 -11.10
CA LYS A 42 14.38 8.33 -11.10
C LYS A 42 15.54 7.82 -11.96
N LEU A 43 16.31 6.88 -11.42
CA LEU A 43 17.31 6.16 -12.21
C LEU A 43 16.66 5.01 -13.00
N ASN A 44 17.20 4.74 -14.19
CA ASN A 44 16.72 3.62 -15.00
C ASN A 44 17.09 2.29 -14.34
N THR A 45 16.18 1.31 -14.40
CA THR A 45 16.27 -0.02 -13.80
C THR A 45 17.43 -0.91 -14.28
N ARG A 46 18.27 -0.44 -15.20
CA ARG A 46 19.51 -1.12 -15.60
C ARG A 46 20.53 -1.22 -14.48
N PHE A 47 20.35 -0.43 -13.42
CA PHE A 47 21.22 -0.36 -12.23
C PHE A 47 20.69 -1.21 -11.05
N ILE A 48 19.63 -1.99 -11.26
CA ILE A 48 19.11 -2.90 -10.26
C ILE A 48 19.57 -4.31 -10.62
N PRO A 49 20.26 -5.02 -9.72
CA PRO A 49 20.86 -6.32 -10.02
C PRO A 49 19.86 -7.33 -10.56
N ILE A 50 20.26 -8.02 -11.64
CA ILE A 50 19.41 -8.96 -12.39
C ILE A 50 19.23 -10.30 -11.64
N SER A 51 19.93 -10.54 -10.54
CA SER A 51 20.08 -11.85 -9.92
C SER A 51 18.81 -12.44 -9.29
N GLU A 52 17.76 -11.64 -9.09
CA GLU A 52 16.42 -12.13 -8.79
C GLU A 52 15.39 -11.39 -9.64
N LYS A 53 15.10 -11.93 -10.82
CA LYS A 53 13.95 -11.49 -11.60
C LYS A 53 12.70 -11.58 -10.76
N SER A 54 12.30 -10.40 -10.21
CA SER A 54 10.93 -10.03 -10.03
C SER A 54 10.08 -10.72 -8.96
N ARG A 55 10.13 -10.17 -7.77
CA ARG A 55 8.90 -10.11 -6.94
C ARG A 55 8.69 -8.74 -6.29
N HIS A 56 9.58 -7.77 -6.54
CA HIS A 56 9.59 -6.49 -5.82
C HIS A 56 9.73 -5.32 -6.79
N ALA A 57 9.09 -4.23 -6.49
CA ALA A 57 9.20 -3.00 -7.26
C ALA A 57 10.27 -2.11 -6.61
N ASP A 58 11.53 -2.35 -6.99
CA ASP A 58 12.64 -1.52 -6.51
C ASP A 58 12.76 -0.25 -7.34
N LEU A 59 12.82 0.89 -6.69
CA LEU A 59 12.97 2.19 -7.31
C LEU A 59 14.16 2.91 -6.71
N VAL A 60 15.04 3.44 -7.56
CA VAL A 60 16.17 4.25 -7.11
C VAL A 60 16.04 5.66 -7.67
N PHE A 61 16.22 6.64 -6.80
CA PHE A 61 16.19 8.06 -7.15
C PHE A 61 17.52 8.71 -6.79
N GLU A 62 18.00 9.54 -7.71
CA GLU A 62 19.08 10.47 -7.41
C GLU A 62 18.47 11.78 -6.89
N ILE A 63 19.10 12.36 -5.88
CA ILE A 63 18.71 13.63 -5.26
C ILE A 63 19.95 14.35 -4.75
N LYS A 64 19.88 15.67 -4.60
CA LYS A 64 20.93 16.43 -3.92
C LYS A 64 20.60 16.66 -2.46
N VAL A 65 21.64 16.52 -1.63
CA VAL A 65 21.64 16.83 -0.20
C VAL A 65 22.74 17.85 0.03
N ASN A 66 22.40 19.06 0.41
CA ASN A 66 23.38 20.19 0.53
C ASN A 66 24.26 20.33 -0.73
N GLY A 67 23.65 20.23 -1.92
CA GLY A 67 24.33 20.36 -3.22
C GLY A 67 25.14 19.14 -3.67
N LYS A 68 25.27 18.09 -2.85
CA LYS A 68 25.98 16.85 -3.17
C LYS A 68 25.00 15.76 -3.57
N THR A 69 25.39 14.91 -4.53
CA THR A 69 24.56 13.79 -4.98
C THR A 69 24.42 12.72 -3.89
N ALA A 70 23.19 12.27 -3.68
CA ALA A 70 22.83 11.12 -2.86
C ALA A 70 21.77 10.29 -3.58
N TYR A 71 21.47 9.11 -3.04
CA TYR A 71 20.45 8.21 -3.63
C TYR A 71 19.39 7.84 -2.59
N ILE A 72 18.14 7.77 -3.02
CA ILE A 72 17.04 7.17 -2.27
C ILE A 72 16.74 5.82 -2.91
N TYR A 73 16.92 4.76 -2.16
CA TYR A 73 16.60 3.40 -2.58
C TYR A 73 15.26 3.00 -1.95
N LEU A 74 14.19 3.00 -2.74
CA LEU A 74 12.85 2.64 -2.29
C LEU A 74 12.55 1.18 -2.66
N PHE A 75 12.54 0.34 -1.65
CA PHE A 75 12.19 -1.07 -1.73
C PHE A 75 10.72 -1.27 -1.33
N ILE A 76 9.89 -1.80 -2.26
CA ILE A 76 8.46 -1.96 -2.04
C ILE A 76 8.14 -3.44 -1.85
N GLU A 77 7.67 -3.80 -0.65
CA GLU A 77 7.42 -5.18 -0.24
C GLU A 77 5.92 -5.45 -0.02
N PHE A 78 5.36 -6.40 -0.76
CA PHE A 78 3.95 -6.79 -0.70
C PHE A 78 3.71 -8.20 -0.15
N GLN A 79 4.70 -8.82 0.46
CA GLN A 79 4.57 -10.19 0.94
C GLN A 79 3.61 -10.28 2.12
N SER A 80 2.83 -11.36 2.13
CA SER A 80 1.93 -11.69 3.25
C SER A 80 2.67 -12.15 4.52
N THR A 81 3.97 -12.44 4.39
CA THR A 81 4.85 -12.87 5.48
C THR A 81 6.01 -11.91 5.65
N VAL A 82 6.35 -11.61 6.91
CA VAL A 82 7.49 -10.75 7.24
C VAL A 82 8.79 -11.53 7.00
N ASP A 83 9.68 -10.98 6.18
CA ASP A 83 11.02 -11.52 5.98
C ASP A 83 11.94 -11.11 7.13
N ARG A 84 12.27 -12.07 7.99
CA ARG A 84 13.17 -11.83 9.15
C ARG A 84 14.55 -11.30 8.73
N TYR A 85 15.03 -11.70 7.55
CA TYR A 85 16.35 -11.31 7.04
C TYR A 85 16.31 -10.10 6.11
N MET A 86 15.27 -9.27 6.20
CA MET A 86 15.12 -8.08 5.35
C MET A 86 16.33 -7.15 5.43
N ALA A 87 16.91 -6.92 6.61
CA ALA A 87 18.10 -6.09 6.75
C ALA A 87 19.30 -6.63 5.94
N LEU A 88 19.50 -7.96 5.95
CA LEU A 88 20.53 -8.61 5.12
C LEU A 88 20.22 -8.45 3.62
N ARG A 89 18.96 -8.66 3.22
CA ARG A 89 18.52 -8.56 1.82
C ARG A 89 18.70 -7.13 1.28
N MET A 90 18.27 -6.14 2.03
CA MET A 90 18.42 -4.72 1.64
C MET A 90 19.90 -4.28 1.63
N ALA A 91 20.71 -4.73 2.58
CA ALA A 91 22.17 -4.47 2.58
C ALA A 91 22.81 -5.04 1.31
N ARG A 92 22.47 -6.29 0.92
CA ARG A 92 22.97 -6.91 -0.33
C ARG A 92 22.64 -6.03 -1.54
N TYR A 93 21.38 -5.61 -1.70
CA TYR A 93 20.95 -4.78 -2.83
C TYR A 93 21.63 -3.42 -2.85
N GLN A 94 21.84 -2.80 -1.69
CA GLN A 94 22.54 -1.53 -1.62
C GLN A 94 24.03 -1.68 -1.99
N PHE A 95 24.71 -2.76 -1.57
CA PHE A 95 26.09 -3.01 -1.96
C PHE A 95 26.23 -3.36 -3.44
N GLU A 96 25.31 -4.14 -4.00
CA GLU A 96 25.26 -4.41 -5.44
C GLU A 96 25.08 -3.11 -6.23
N PHE A 97 24.17 -2.23 -5.79
CA PHE A 97 23.99 -0.90 -6.38
C PHE A 97 25.28 -0.06 -6.30
N TYR A 98 25.98 -0.08 -5.17
CA TYR A 98 27.26 0.62 -5.04
C TYR A 98 28.34 0.07 -5.97
N GLN A 99 28.40 -1.23 -6.19
CA GLN A 99 29.34 -1.84 -7.14
C GLN A 99 29.06 -1.37 -8.58
N GLU A 100 27.80 -1.30 -8.98
CA GLU A 100 27.42 -0.79 -10.30
C GLU A 100 27.74 0.71 -10.43
N MET A 101 27.45 1.50 -9.43
CA MET A 101 27.78 2.94 -9.42
C MET A 101 29.29 3.16 -9.47
N GLN A 102 30.10 2.35 -8.79
CA GLN A 102 31.53 2.39 -8.82
C GLN A 102 32.09 2.08 -10.23
N ALA A 103 31.51 1.09 -10.92
CA ALA A 103 31.91 0.74 -12.28
C ALA A 103 31.63 1.86 -13.30
N LEU A 104 30.62 2.69 -13.06
CA LEU A 104 30.22 3.79 -13.94
C LEU A 104 30.89 5.13 -13.58
N SER A 105 31.38 5.26 -12.36
CA SER A 105 31.94 6.51 -11.85
C SER A 105 33.48 6.55 -11.97
N LYS A 106 34.01 7.71 -12.34
CA LYS A 106 35.45 7.99 -12.23
C LYS A 106 35.85 8.50 -10.85
N SER A 107 34.89 8.66 -9.92
CA SER A 107 35.14 9.12 -8.56
C SER A 107 35.78 8.02 -7.72
N SER A 108 36.71 8.40 -6.83
CA SER A 108 37.27 7.51 -5.80
C SER A 108 36.33 7.27 -4.61
N LYS A 109 35.19 7.98 -4.55
CA LYS A 109 34.22 7.90 -3.46
C LYS A 109 32.82 7.62 -4.00
N LEU A 110 32.07 6.83 -3.27
CA LEU A 110 30.67 6.54 -3.55
C LEU A 110 29.76 7.61 -2.94
N ASN A 111 28.68 7.93 -3.64
CA ASN A 111 27.66 8.80 -3.09
C ASN A 111 26.79 8.01 -2.08
N PRO A 112 26.38 8.63 -0.95
CA PRO A 112 25.56 7.94 0.04
C PRO A 112 24.19 7.54 -0.51
N SER A 113 23.64 6.46 0.04
CA SER A 113 22.30 5.97 -0.26
C SER A 113 21.48 5.80 1.01
N PHE A 114 20.23 6.23 0.99
CA PHE A 114 19.25 6.03 2.06
C PHE A 114 18.21 5.00 1.62
N SER A 115 18.15 3.89 2.32
CA SER A 115 17.27 2.77 1.98
C SER A 115 15.98 2.84 2.75
N ILE A 116 14.85 2.86 2.02
CA ILE A 116 13.48 2.87 2.57
C ILE A 116 12.80 1.56 2.19
N LEU A 117 12.28 0.86 3.19
CA LEU A 117 11.34 -0.23 3.02
C LEU A 117 9.92 0.33 3.12
N LEU A 118 9.15 0.21 2.04
CA LEU A 118 7.72 0.44 2.04
C LEU A 118 7.00 -0.91 2.13
N TYR A 119 6.49 -1.21 3.31
CA TYR A 119 5.80 -2.48 3.58
C TYR A 119 4.28 -2.33 3.50
N ASN A 120 3.66 -3.15 2.66
CA ASN A 120 2.20 -3.22 2.50
C ASN A 120 1.69 -4.67 2.67
N GLY A 121 2.06 -5.32 3.76
CA GLY A 121 1.55 -6.64 4.15
C GLY A 121 0.50 -6.55 5.25
N ASN A 122 -0.27 -7.63 5.46
CA ASN A 122 -1.27 -7.69 6.54
C ASN A 122 -0.65 -7.87 7.94
N PRO A 123 0.36 -8.73 8.15
CA PRO A 123 0.98 -8.87 9.46
C PRO A 123 1.73 -7.59 9.87
N LYS A 124 1.76 -7.34 11.17
CA LYS A 124 2.64 -6.30 11.73
C LYS A 124 4.09 -6.60 11.40
N TRP A 125 4.88 -5.56 11.09
CA TRP A 125 6.30 -5.75 10.80
C TRP A 125 7.08 -6.07 12.07
N THR A 126 7.76 -7.21 12.11
CA THR A 126 8.51 -7.70 13.28
C THR A 126 9.98 -8.00 12.98
N ALA A 127 10.42 -7.85 11.72
CA ALA A 127 11.82 -8.08 11.37
C ALA A 127 12.72 -6.93 11.88
N PRO A 128 13.95 -7.25 12.27
CA PRO A 128 14.95 -6.25 12.64
C PRO A 128 15.21 -5.22 11.54
N GLU A 129 15.33 -3.95 11.92
CA GLU A 129 15.68 -2.86 10.99
C GLU A 129 17.21 -2.71 10.83
N LYS A 130 17.99 -3.21 11.79
CA LYS A 130 19.45 -3.18 11.76
C LYS A 130 20.03 -4.54 11.45
N PHE A 131 21.06 -4.57 10.62
CA PHE A 131 21.78 -5.81 10.29
C PHE A 131 22.43 -6.44 11.54
N SER A 132 22.98 -5.61 12.43
CA SER A 132 23.60 -6.08 13.67
C SER A 132 22.70 -6.90 14.58
N GLU A 133 21.37 -6.68 14.51
CA GLU A 133 20.37 -7.44 15.29
C GLU A 133 20.13 -8.86 14.74
N LEU A 134 20.68 -9.19 13.56
CA LEU A 134 20.65 -10.53 12.97
C LEU A 134 21.87 -11.37 13.39
N LEU A 135 22.90 -10.75 13.96
CA LEU A 135 24.12 -11.42 14.34
C LEU A 135 23.99 -12.05 15.73
N ILE A 136 24.63 -13.21 15.90
CA ILE A 136 24.80 -13.83 17.22
C ILE A 136 25.83 -13.02 18.00
N GLU A 137 25.60 -12.82 19.28
CA GLU A 137 26.57 -12.18 20.16
C GLU A 137 27.92 -12.90 20.12
N SER A 138 28.99 -12.13 19.99
CA SER A 138 30.35 -12.66 19.93
C SER A 138 31.34 -11.67 20.53
N SER A 139 32.57 -12.14 20.80
CA SER A 139 33.68 -11.30 21.24
C SER A 139 34.37 -10.51 20.11
N ILE A 140 33.91 -10.65 18.86
CA ILE A 140 34.41 -9.86 17.73
C ILE A 140 34.03 -8.40 17.96
N PRO A 141 35.00 -7.44 17.96
CA PRO A 141 34.68 -6.04 18.16
C PRO A 141 33.72 -5.51 17.08
N LYS A 142 32.78 -4.65 17.47
CA LYS A 142 31.74 -4.13 16.59
C LYS A 142 32.27 -3.43 15.34
N GLU A 143 33.45 -2.84 15.42
CA GLU A 143 34.14 -2.15 14.30
C GLU A 143 34.48 -3.06 13.11
N TYR A 144 34.54 -4.39 13.34
CA TYR A 144 34.74 -5.40 12.29
C TYR A 144 33.44 -6.02 11.77
N LEU A 145 32.31 -5.68 12.38
CA LEU A 145 31.02 -6.20 11.96
C LEU A 145 30.35 -5.23 10.99
N PRO A 146 29.64 -5.73 9.95
CA PRO A 146 28.91 -4.86 9.04
C PRO A 146 27.79 -4.13 9.78
N GLU A 147 27.67 -2.84 9.53
CA GLU A 147 26.60 -2.01 10.05
C GLU A 147 25.73 -1.50 8.90
N PHE A 148 24.44 -1.78 8.96
CA PHE A 148 23.44 -1.36 7.99
C PHE A 148 22.09 -1.18 8.70
N LYS A 149 21.37 -0.12 8.33
CA LYS A 149 20.01 0.12 8.78
C LYS A 149 19.17 0.59 7.60
N TYR A 150 17.93 0.11 7.51
CA TYR A 150 16.93 0.68 6.59
C TYR A 150 15.87 1.44 7.38
N PHE A 151 15.21 2.37 6.69
CA PHE A 151 14.07 3.08 7.23
C PHE A 151 12.78 2.34 6.84
N LYS A 152 11.92 2.04 7.82
CA LYS A 152 10.68 1.31 7.60
C LYS A 152 9.47 2.25 7.52
N ILE A 153 8.65 2.10 6.49
CA ILE A 153 7.31 2.65 6.40
C ILE A 153 6.34 1.47 6.25
N ALA A 154 5.66 1.10 7.34
CA ALA A 154 4.67 0.03 7.34
C ALA A 154 3.27 0.65 7.21
N ILE A 155 2.66 0.52 6.03
CA ILE A 155 1.38 1.17 5.69
C ILE A 155 0.27 0.75 6.65
N ASN A 156 0.20 -0.54 6.99
CA ASN A 156 -0.81 -1.11 7.88
C ASN A 156 -0.67 -0.65 9.36
N GLU A 157 0.46 -0.04 9.72
CA GLU A 157 0.70 0.47 11.07
C GLU A 157 0.36 1.97 11.21
N ILE A 158 0.09 2.67 10.10
CA ILE A 158 -0.21 4.10 10.09
C ILE A 158 -1.69 4.34 10.44
N PRO A 159 -2.00 5.10 11.50
CA PRO A 159 -3.38 5.39 11.86
C PRO A 159 -4.11 6.17 10.77
N LYS A 160 -5.35 5.75 10.41
CA LYS A 160 -6.17 6.42 9.38
C LYS A 160 -6.32 7.92 9.61
N ARG A 161 -6.49 8.34 10.87
CA ARG A 161 -6.61 9.76 11.24
C ARG A 161 -5.40 10.61 10.82
N GLU A 162 -4.21 10.02 10.80
CA GLU A 162 -2.99 10.69 10.36
C GLU A 162 -2.96 10.82 8.85
N LEU A 163 -3.35 9.77 8.12
CA LEU A 163 -3.47 9.80 6.67
C LEU A 163 -4.44 10.91 6.21
N VAL A 164 -5.60 11.03 6.86
CA VAL A 164 -6.60 12.06 6.54
C VAL A 164 -6.06 13.49 6.74
N LYS A 165 -5.18 13.69 7.73
CA LYS A 165 -4.58 15.02 8.01
C LYS A 165 -3.57 15.46 6.95
N LEU A 166 -2.83 14.52 6.36
CA LEU A 166 -1.76 14.82 5.40
C LEU A 166 -2.28 15.40 4.08
N ARG A 167 -3.47 15.01 3.62
CA ARG A 167 -4.14 15.53 2.43
C ARG A 167 -3.27 15.57 1.16
N ASN A 168 -2.49 14.53 0.93
CA ASN A 168 -1.63 14.37 -0.24
C ASN A 168 -1.87 13.03 -0.94
N ALA A 169 -1.25 12.83 -2.10
CA ALA A 169 -1.45 11.64 -2.92
C ALA A 169 -1.01 10.35 -2.23
N VAL A 170 0.12 10.39 -1.52
CA VAL A 170 0.62 9.22 -0.77
C VAL A 170 -0.34 8.81 0.33
N SER A 171 -0.88 9.79 1.06
CA SER A 171 -1.87 9.51 2.11
C SER A 171 -3.17 8.93 1.56
N ALA A 172 -3.60 9.35 0.36
CA ALA A 172 -4.77 8.77 -0.31
C ALA A 172 -4.51 7.31 -0.72
N VAL A 173 -3.32 7.01 -1.28
CA VAL A 173 -2.89 5.64 -1.61
C VAL A 173 -2.88 4.75 -0.37
N PHE A 174 -2.25 5.19 0.72
CA PHE A 174 -2.17 4.44 1.97
C PHE A 174 -3.54 4.27 2.63
N TYR A 175 -4.40 5.27 2.51
CA TYR A 175 -5.78 5.19 3.02
C TYR A 175 -6.59 4.09 2.32
N ILE A 176 -6.44 3.95 1.00
CA ILE A 176 -7.12 2.89 0.23
C ILE A 176 -6.66 1.50 0.68
N GLU A 177 -5.37 1.32 0.89
CA GLU A 177 -4.82 0.03 1.32
C GLU A 177 -5.25 -0.33 2.76
N ASN A 178 -5.30 0.66 3.66
CA ASN A 178 -5.66 0.46 5.07
C ASN A 178 -7.17 0.48 5.34
N SER A 179 -8.00 0.71 4.31
CA SER A 179 -9.43 0.91 4.50
C SER A 179 -10.26 -0.08 3.73
N ASP A 180 -11.26 -0.65 4.38
CA ASP A 180 -12.34 -1.27 3.65
C ASP A 180 -13.34 -0.16 3.23
N LEU A 181 -13.10 0.38 2.04
CA LEU A 181 -13.82 1.54 1.52
C LEU A 181 -15.32 1.29 1.35
N LEU A 182 -15.69 0.02 1.07
CA LEU A 182 -17.07 -0.37 0.82
C LEU A 182 -17.81 -0.83 2.08
N ASP A 183 -17.17 -0.79 3.24
CA ASP A 183 -17.80 -1.16 4.51
C ASP A 183 -18.42 0.03 5.25
N SER A 184 -18.07 1.27 4.89
CA SER A 184 -18.50 2.44 5.65
C SER A 184 -18.56 3.70 4.77
N GLY A 185 -19.71 4.37 4.73
CA GLY A 185 -19.84 5.68 4.11
C GLY A 185 -18.93 6.75 4.70
N LYS A 186 -18.47 6.58 5.94
CA LYS A 186 -17.46 7.46 6.55
C LYS A 186 -16.12 7.33 5.84
N ASN A 187 -15.64 6.11 5.60
CA ASN A 187 -14.37 5.87 4.90
C ASN A 187 -14.41 6.46 3.49
N LEU A 188 -15.54 6.35 2.80
CA LEU A 188 -15.72 6.94 1.48
C LEU A 188 -15.64 8.47 1.52
N LYS A 189 -16.32 9.14 2.46
CA LYS A 189 -16.28 10.60 2.60
C LYS A 189 -14.87 11.11 2.90
N GLU A 190 -14.13 10.42 3.75
CA GLU A 190 -12.73 10.74 4.06
C GLU A 190 -11.85 10.60 2.80
N LEU A 191 -11.98 9.52 2.03
CA LEU A 191 -11.25 9.33 0.78
C LEU A 191 -11.59 10.42 -0.24
N VAL A 192 -12.86 10.73 -0.43
CA VAL A 192 -13.28 11.80 -1.36
C VAL A 192 -12.65 13.14 -0.97
N SER A 193 -12.61 13.46 0.32
CA SER A 193 -11.95 14.67 0.82
C SER A 193 -10.46 14.69 0.48
N LEU A 194 -9.78 13.54 0.64
CA LEU A 194 -8.37 13.38 0.25
C LEU A 194 -8.18 13.59 -1.25
N LEU A 195 -8.96 12.90 -2.10
CA LEU A 195 -8.84 13.00 -3.55
C LEU A 195 -9.13 14.41 -4.09
N LYS A 196 -10.09 15.13 -3.51
CA LYS A 196 -10.31 16.55 -3.84
C LYS A 196 -9.09 17.44 -3.48
N GLY A 197 -8.40 17.13 -2.39
CA GLY A 197 -7.15 17.78 -2.02
C GLY A 197 -6.03 17.50 -3.02
N VAL A 198 -5.86 16.24 -3.39
CA VAL A 198 -4.88 15.78 -4.39
C VAL A 198 -5.14 16.43 -5.76
N LEU A 199 -6.40 16.47 -6.21
CA LEU A 199 -6.77 17.07 -7.50
C LEU A 199 -6.34 18.52 -7.59
N LYS A 200 -6.53 19.29 -6.51
CA LYS A 200 -6.12 20.71 -6.46
C LYS A 200 -4.61 20.91 -6.48
N LYS A 201 -3.85 20.01 -5.82
CA LYS A 201 -2.42 20.16 -5.62
C LYS A 201 -1.59 19.47 -6.71
N ASP A 202 -1.97 18.27 -7.10
CA ASP A 202 -1.13 17.31 -7.83
C ASP A 202 -1.63 17.00 -9.24
N GLY A 203 -2.86 17.43 -9.56
CA GLY A 203 -3.44 17.29 -10.87
C GLY A 203 -4.22 15.98 -11.11
N GLY A 204 -4.83 15.91 -12.30
CA GLY A 204 -5.79 14.86 -12.64
C GLY A 204 -5.17 13.47 -12.84
N ASP A 205 -3.93 13.37 -13.30
CA ASP A 205 -3.29 12.08 -13.62
C ASP A 205 -3.11 11.18 -12.40
N ILE A 206 -2.70 11.78 -11.29
CA ILE A 206 -2.53 11.05 -10.02
C ILE A 206 -3.88 10.60 -9.49
N VAL A 207 -4.90 11.49 -9.52
CA VAL A 207 -6.27 11.15 -9.10
C VAL A 207 -6.84 10.03 -9.95
N ARG A 208 -6.68 10.08 -11.28
CA ARG A 208 -7.08 9.01 -12.20
C ARG A 208 -6.42 7.68 -11.85
N ALA A 209 -5.10 7.70 -11.64
CA ALA A 209 -4.37 6.49 -11.27
C ALA A 209 -4.88 5.86 -9.95
N ILE A 210 -5.23 6.71 -8.98
CA ILE A 210 -5.78 6.29 -7.69
C ILE A 210 -7.21 5.74 -7.87
N ILE A 211 -8.07 6.41 -8.64
CA ILE A 211 -9.43 5.94 -8.93
C ILE A 211 -9.38 4.58 -9.63
N ASN A 212 -8.57 4.44 -10.68
CA ASN A 212 -8.38 3.15 -11.37
C ASN A 212 -7.97 2.03 -10.40
N ARG A 213 -7.12 2.37 -9.42
CA ARG A 213 -6.72 1.41 -8.38
C ARG A 213 -7.88 0.97 -7.51
N ILE A 214 -8.75 1.89 -7.11
CA ILE A 214 -9.95 1.57 -6.32
C ILE A 214 -10.81 0.57 -7.08
N TYR A 215 -11.03 0.78 -8.38
CA TYR A 215 -11.79 -0.13 -9.22
C TYR A 215 -11.17 -1.52 -9.32
N GLU A 216 -9.84 -1.59 -9.51
CA GLU A 216 -9.13 -2.87 -9.57
C GLU A 216 -9.23 -3.66 -8.25
N VAL A 217 -8.99 -2.99 -7.11
CA VAL A 217 -8.97 -3.62 -5.79
C VAL A 217 -10.37 -4.03 -5.33
N LYS A 218 -11.38 -3.24 -5.65
CA LYS A 218 -12.77 -3.47 -5.19
C LYS A 218 -13.65 -4.21 -6.20
N GLY A 219 -13.10 -4.62 -7.35
CA GLY A 219 -13.78 -5.49 -8.32
C GLY A 219 -14.84 -4.79 -9.16
N ILE A 220 -14.80 -3.47 -9.29
CA ILE A 220 -15.74 -2.64 -10.04
C ILE A 220 -15.19 -2.47 -11.48
N LYS A 221 -15.11 -3.54 -12.25
CA LYS A 221 -14.30 -3.58 -13.48
C LYS A 221 -14.90 -2.98 -14.74
N ASP A 222 -16.22 -2.86 -14.87
CA ASP A 222 -16.84 -2.62 -16.19
C ASP A 222 -17.10 -1.15 -16.54
N GLU A 223 -16.99 -0.23 -15.60
CA GLU A 223 -17.38 1.16 -15.80
C GLU A 223 -16.19 2.12 -16.05
N CYS A 224 -14.95 1.60 -16.06
CA CYS A 224 -13.74 2.43 -16.10
C CYS A 224 -13.12 2.68 -17.47
N LYS A 225 -13.69 2.20 -18.57
CA LYS A 225 -13.08 2.35 -19.90
C LYS A 225 -12.93 3.80 -20.35
N GLU A 226 -13.76 4.70 -19.85
CA GLU A 226 -13.76 6.12 -20.21
C GLU A 226 -12.69 6.95 -19.45
N LEU A 227 -12.19 6.46 -18.31
CA LEU A 227 -11.25 7.17 -17.45
C LEU A 227 -9.87 7.47 -18.07
N ASN A 228 -9.47 6.71 -19.07
CA ASN A 228 -8.14 6.84 -19.68
C ASN A 228 -8.04 7.94 -20.73
N THR A 229 -9.18 8.55 -21.14
CA THR A 229 -9.26 9.51 -22.25
C THR A 229 -9.47 10.96 -21.80
N VAL A 230 -9.67 11.20 -20.50
CA VAL A 230 -10.01 12.52 -19.98
C VAL A 230 -8.74 13.33 -19.68
N GLU A 231 -8.55 14.43 -20.38
CA GLU A 231 -7.39 15.32 -20.22
C GLU A 231 -7.65 16.55 -19.33
N ASP A 232 -8.93 16.95 -19.14
CA ASP A 232 -9.32 18.15 -18.39
C ASP A 232 -9.52 17.86 -16.88
N LEU A 233 -8.96 18.73 -16.03
CA LEU A 233 -9.11 18.69 -14.57
C LEU A 233 -10.56 18.83 -14.10
N THR A 234 -11.37 19.61 -14.82
CA THR A 234 -12.80 19.81 -14.53
C THR A 234 -13.57 18.50 -14.73
N GLU A 235 -13.23 17.79 -15.77
CA GLU A 235 -13.80 16.51 -16.13
C GLU A 235 -13.41 15.41 -15.13
N VAL A 236 -12.14 15.39 -14.65
CA VAL A 236 -11.72 14.50 -13.55
C VAL A 236 -12.50 14.80 -12.26
N GLY A 237 -12.78 16.06 -11.97
CA GLY A 237 -13.63 16.45 -10.83
C GLY A 237 -15.06 15.92 -10.95
N SER A 238 -15.68 16.07 -12.11
CA SER A 238 -17.01 15.55 -12.43
C SER A 238 -17.07 14.02 -12.34
N MET A 239 -16.06 13.35 -12.87
CA MET A 239 -15.93 11.89 -12.77
C MET A 239 -15.81 11.41 -11.33
N LEU A 240 -15.03 12.11 -10.49
CA LEU A 240 -14.92 11.79 -9.07
C LEU A 240 -16.32 11.83 -8.40
N GLU A 241 -17.14 12.82 -8.72
CA GLU A 241 -18.52 12.95 -8.19
C GLU A 241 -19.44 11.81 -8.67
N THR A 242 -19.34 11.43 -9.93
CA THR A 242 -20.08 10.28 -10.48
C THR A 242 -19.67 8.97 -9.79
N ASN A 243 -18.35 8.76 -9.66
CA ASN A 243 -17.83 7.57 -9.00
C ASN A 243 -18.20 7.50 -7.52
N VAL A 244 -18.29 8.63 -6.83
CA VAL A 244 -18.74 8.69 -5.43
C VAL A 244 -20.17 8.17 -5.31
N LYS A 245 -21.08 8.57 -6.20
CA LYS A 245 -22.47 8.07 -6.19
C LYS A 245 -22.53 6.56 -6.39
N LEU A 246 -21.78 6.02 -7.37
CA LEU A 246 -21.71 4.57 -7.60
C LEU A 246 -21.15 3.81 -6.39
N TRP A 247 -20.16 4.38 -5.71
CA TRP A 247 -19.61 3.76 -4.50
C TRP A 247 -20.59 3.81 -3.33
N GLU A 248 -21.36 4.89 -3.19
CA GLU A 248 -22.44 5.00 -2.18
C GLU A 248 -23.52 3.95 -2.41
N GLU A 249 -23.96 3.76 -3.65
CA GLU A 249 -24.92 2.72 -4.02
C GLU A 249 -24.41 1.32 -3.66
N LYS A 250 -23.15 1.00 -4.00
CA LYS A 250 -22.53 -0.28 -3.64
C LYS A 250 -22.34 -0.50 -2.13
N ILE A 251 -22.09 0.55 -1.38
CA ILE A 251 -22.05 0.49 0.10
C ILE A 251 -23.44 0.15 0.63
N LEU A 252 -24.49 0.76 0.07
CA LEU A 252 -25.87 0.50 0.45
C LEU A 252 -26.27 -0.95 0.13
N GLU A 253 -25.98 -1.44 -1.08
CA GLU A 253 -26.23 -2.83 -1.48
C GLU A 253 -25.56 -3.82 -0.54
N LYS A 254 -24.26 -3.64 -0.28
CA LYS A 254 -23.51 -4.49 0.68
C LYS A 254 -24.06 -4.40 2.10
N GLY A 255 -24.51 -3.23 2.51
CA GLY A 255 -25.16 -3.04 3.81
C GLY A 255 -26.45 -3.86 3.93
N ILE A 256 -27.28 -3.85 2.87
CA ILE A 256 -28.51 -4.63 2.78
C ILE A 256 -28.19 -6.14 2.79
N GLU A 257 -27.24 -6.60 1.98
CA GLU A 257 -26.81 -8.01 1.95
C GLU A 257 -26.32 -8.51 3.32
N LYS A 258 -25.44 -7.74 3.98
CA LYS A 258 -24.96 -8.06 5.33
C LYS A 258 -26.10 -8.05 6.36
N GLY A 259 -27.04 -7.13 6.24
CA GLY A 259 -28.21 -7.06 7.09
C GLY A 259 -29.12 -8.29 6.94
N ILE A 260 -29.38 -8.72 5.70
CA ILE A 260 -30.15 -9.94 5.39
C ILE A 260 -29.41 -11.17 5.94
N GLU A 261 -28.09 -11.29 5.70
CA GLU A 261 -27.32 -12.43 6.18
C GLU A 261 -27.33 -12.50 7.71
N LYS A 262 -27.16 -11.38 8.40
CA LYS A 262 -27.21 -11.32 9.86
C LYS A 262 -28.58 -11.73 10.39
N ARG A 263 -29.65 -11.23 9.81
CA ARG A 263 -31.03 -11.59 10.14
C ARG A 263 -31.27 -13.09 9.94
N ASP A 264 -30.84 -13.65 8.81
CA ASP A 264 -30.99 -15.07 8.50
C ASP A 264 -30.26 -15.93 9.52
N ILE A 265 -29.03 -15.56 9.92
CA ILE A 265 -28.29 -16.24 10.98
C ILE A 265 -29.05 -16.18 12.30
N GLU A 266 -29.54 -15.02 12.72
CA GLU A 266 -30.28 -14.84 13.97
C GLU A 266 -31.56 -15.69 14.01
N ILE A 267 -32.34 -15.68 12.92
CA ILE A 267 -33.57 -16.46 12.81
C ILE A 267 -33.30 -17.95 12.87
N VAL A 268 -32.36 -18.43 12.04
CA VAL A 268 -31.99 -19.85 12.00
C VAL A 268 -31.44 -20.32 13.33
N THR A 269 -30.59 -19.51 13.98
CA THR A 269 -30.04 -19.81 15.31
C THR A 269 -31.17 -20.03 16.34
N LYS A 270 -32.11 -19.08 16.45
CA LYS A 270 -33.24 -19.18 17.36
C LYS A 270 -34.13 -20.42 17.07
N MET A 271 -34.35 -20.73 15.77
CA MET A 271 -35.13 -21.91 15.40
C MET A 271 -34.43 -23.22 15.78
N VAL A 272 -33.11 -23.27 15.60
CA VAL A 272 -32.28 -24.43 16.01
C VAL A 272 -32.27 -24.61 17.52
N GLU A 273 -32.14 -23.52 18.29
CA GLU A 273 -32.20 -23.53 19.75
C GLU A 273 -33.57 -24.03 20.27
N ASN A 274 -34.65 -23.73 19.54
CA ASN A 274 -35.99 -24.23 19.84
C ASN A 274 -36.27 -25.64 19.28
N GLY A 275 -35.27 -26.35 18.79
CA GLY A 275 -35.38 -27.74 18.36
C GLY A 275 -36.03 -27.98 17.02
N ILE A 276 -36.25 -26.92 16.20
CA ILE A 276 -36.88 -27.04 14.87
C ILE A 276 -35.87 -27.69 13.91
N ASN A 277 -36.35 -28.69 13.16
CA ASN A 277 -35.53 -29.40 12.19
C ASN A 277 -35.27 -28.58 10.92
N SER A 278 -34.20 -28.91 10.18
CA SER A 278 -33.73 -28.14 9.03
C SER A 278 -34.75 -28.07 7.87
N ALA A 279 -35.62 -29.06 7.71
CA ALA A 279 -36.64 -29.08 6.69
C ALA A 279 -37.76 -28.05 6.97
N ASP A 280 -38.16 -27.92 8.22
CA ASP A 280 -39.16 -26.95 8.66
C ASP A 280 -38.58 -25.53 8.68
N ILE A 281 -37.32 -25.36 9.11
CA ILE A 281 -36.59 -24.07 9.00
C ILE A 281 -36.57 -23.58 7.55
N ARG A 282 -36.27 -24.47 6.61
CA ARG A 282 -36.31 -24.15 5.17
C ARG A 282 -37.72 -23.67 4.73
N LYS A 283 -38.78 -24.36 5.13
CA LYS A 283 -40.14 -23.99 4.79
C LYS A 283 -40.55 -22.63 5.35
N MET A 284 -40.14 -22.34 6.58
CA MET A 284 -40.51 -21.09 7.26
C MET A 284 -39.70 -19.89 6.80
N THR A 285 -38.43 -20.06 6.45
CA THR A 285 -37.51 -18.97 6.10
C THR A 285 -37.36 -18.76 4.61
N GLY A 286 -37.66 -19.75 3.79
CA GLY A 286 -37.36 -19.75 2.35
C GLY A 286 -35.90 -19.96 2.00
N LEU A 287 -35.01 -20.13 2.98
CA LEU A 287 -33.59 -20.36 2.77
C LEU A 287 -33.33 -21.74 2.16
N SER A 288 -32.25 -21.87 1.38
CA SER A 288 -31.83 -23.20 0.89
C SER A 288 -31.40 -24.10 2.04
N LEU A 289 -31.58 -25.41 1.90
CA LEU A 289 -31.21 -26.38 2.91
C LEU A 289 -29.70 -26.29 3.21
N ALA A 290 -28.89 -26.07 2.17
CA ALA A 290 -27.44 -25.89 2.30
C ALA A 290 -27.07 -24.68 3.19
N LYS A 291 -27.77 -23.55 3.05
CA LYS A 291 -27.57 -22.36 3.86
C LYS A 291 -27.98 -22.60 5.32
N VAL A 292 -29.13 -23.26 5.54
CA VAL A 292 -29.58 -23.65 6.89
C VAL A 292 -28.56 -24.53 7.58
N GLU A 293 -28.05 -25.57 6.92
CA GLU A 293 -27.04 -26.48 7.48
C GLU A 293 -25.69 -25.78 7.73
N GLN A 294 -25.31 -24.83 6.85
CA GLN A 294 -24.11 -24.02 7.04
C GLN A 294 -24.20 -23.18 8.34
N ILE A 295 -25.32 -22.52 8.56
CA ILE A 295 -25.55 -21.71 9.77
C ILE A 295 -25.55 -22.62 11.00
N LYS A 296 -26.27 -23.75 10.93
CA LYS A 296 -26.37 -24.72 12.01
C LYS A 296 -25.02 -25.26 12.49
N ARG A 297 -24.07 -25.48 11.55
CA ARG A 297 -22.68 -25.86 11.87
C ARG A 297 -21.91 -24.77 12.61
N LYS A 298 -22.19 -23.49 12.33
CA LYS A 298 -21.56 -22.36 13.02
C LYS A 298 -22.08 -22.18 14.45
N VAL A 299 -23.35 -22.52 14.70
CA VAL A 299 -24.00 -22.40 16.02
C VAL A 299 -23.57 -23.51 16.97
N LYS A 300 -23.19 -24.70 16.44
CA LYS A 300 -22.76 -25.87 17.25
C LYS A 300 -21.27 -25.85 17.63
N LYS A 301 -20.51 -24.85 17.20
CA LYS A 301 -19.12 -24.59 17.61
C LYS A 301 -19.07 -23.48 18.64
#